data_25c9f8ae2a25808bdbd808f5aaba6f30
#
_entry.id   25c9f8ae2a25808bdbd808f5aaba6f30
#
_cell.length_a   1.000
_cell.length_b   1.000
_cell.length_c   1.000
_cell.angle_alpha   90.00
_cell.angle_beta   90.00
_cell.angle_gamma   90.00
#
_symmetry.space_group_name_H-M   'P 1'
#
loop_
_entity.id
_entity.type
_entity.pdbx_description
1 polymer ?
#
loop_
_entity_poly.entity_id
_entity_poly.type
_entity_poly.pdbx_seq_one_letter_code
_entity_poly.pdbx_strand_id
1 'polypeptide(L)'
;LQMELEHFVNMHADEDLQEAPEDVQNELGYLLYTLGKSFYIIEDYATAAQYFEMGLAFNLDVRDEFVIEMVKGYGLSLLNSDQGREGIVLEAVYDDFSAYADFCMLMGLIYFEQKQYEQAVIEFAKATNEKPDAIEGSNSYLSCYYAGQCREKQHRMDEAKEFYRKAGHYEPAKERLERIG
;
A
#
# COMPACT_ATOMS: atom_id res chain seq x y z
N LEU A 1 -19.46 -16.88 11.90
CA LEU A 1 -18.00 -16.73 11.83
C LEU A 1 -17.58 -15.27 11.96
N GLN A 2 -18.09 -14.35 11.10
CA GLN A 2 -17.72 -12.93 11.13
C GLN A 2 -18.11 -12.27 12.47
N MET A 3 -19.34 -12.47 12.94
CA MET A 3 -19.79 -11.94 14.25
C MET A 3 -19.03 -12.53 15.44
N GLU A 4 -18.60 -13.77 15.35
CA GLU A 4 -17.80 -14.42 16.41
C GLU A 4 -16.38 -13.85 16.44
N LEU A 5 -15.78 -13.60 15.28
CA LEU A 5 -14.46 -12.97 15.15
C LEU A 5 -14.49 -11.49 15.60
N GLU A 6 -15.50 -10.74 15.20
CA GLU A 6 -15.69 -9.35 15.67
C GLU A 6 -15.88 -9.30 17.18
N HIS A 7 -16.66 -10.22 17.73
CA HIS A 7 -16.86 -10.34 19.18
C HIS A 7 -15.55 -10.70 19.89
N PHE A 8 -14.78 -11.65 19.35
CA PHE A 8 -13.48 -12.06 19.90
C PHE A 8 -12.48 -10.91 19.88
N VAL A 9 -12.33 -10.23 18.75
CA VAL A 9 -11.43 -9.06 18.60
C VAL A 9 -11.82 -7.94 19.56
N ASN A 10 -13.13 -7.64 19.68
CA ASN A 10 -13.62 -6.61 20.60
C ASN A 10 -13.45 -6.98 22.08
N MET A 11 -13.56 -8.28 22.42
CA MET A 11 -13.35 -8.75 23.80
C MET A 11 -11.89 -8.66 24.24
N HIS A 12 -10.94 -8.79 23.30
CA HIS A 12 -9.51 -8.77 23.59
C HIS A 12 -8.85 -7.41 23.24
N ALA A 13 -9.61 -6.41 22.80
CA ALA A 13 -9.09 -5.10 22.44
C ALA A 13 -8.41 -4.34 23.61
N ASP A 14 -8.74 -4.71 24.87
CA ASP A 14 -8.16 -4.13 26.08
C ASP A 14 -6.98 -4.98 26.64
N GLU A 15 -6.72 -6.17 26.10
CA GLU A 15 -5.57 -6.97 26.48
C GLU A 15 -4.34 -6.51 25.69
N ASP A 16 -3.18 -6.53 26.31
CA ASP A 16 -1.91 -6.21 25.64
C ASP A 16 -1.49 -7.39 24.75
N LEU A 17 -2.26 -7.60 23.69
CA LEU A 17 -2.06 -8.69 22.71
C LEU A 17 -0.72 -8.58 21.97
N GLN A 18 -0.07 -7.42 22.04
CA GLN A 18 1.28 -7.22 21.52
C GLN A 18 2.33 -7.97 22.36
N GLU A 19 2.03 -8.30 23.62
CA GLU A 19 2.87 -9.14 24.47
C GLU A 19 2.54 -10.65 24.36
N ALA A 20 1.53 -11.02 23.55
CA ALA A 20 1.16 -12.41 23.33
C ALA A 20 2.31 -13.19 22.64
N PRO A 21 2.39 -14.53 22.81
CA PRO A 21 3.30 -15.36 22.06
C PRO A 21 3.20 -15.15 20.54
N GLU A 22 4.31 -15.29 19.82
CA GLU A 22 4.42 -15.01 18.39
C GLU A 22 3.39 -15.82 17.55
N ASP A 23 3.17 -17.08 17.90
CA ASP A 23 2.17 -17.95 17.25
C ASP A 23 0.75 -17.40 17.41
N VAL A 24 0.41 -16.88 18.59
CA VAL A 24 -0.89 -16.25 18.86
C VAL A 24 -1.03 -14.94 18.08
N GLN A 25 0.01 -14.11 18.04
CA GLN A 25 -0.01 -12.89 17.23
C GLN A 25 -0.19 -13.18 15.74
N ASN A 26 0.49 -14.21 15.21
CA ASN A 26 0.34 -14.64 13.83
C ASN A 26 -1.09 -15.13 13.51
N GLU A 27 -1.68 -15.93 14.39
CA GLU A 27 -3.08 -16.37 14.21
C GLU A 27 -4.07 -15.21 14.22
N LEU A 28 -3.93 -14.28 15.17
CA LEU A 28 -4.77 -13.08 15.25
C LEU A 28 -4.55 -12.16 14.03
N GLY A 29 -3.32 -11.95 13.62
CA GLY A 29 -2.99 -11.19 12.42
C GLY A 29 -3.64 -11.79 11.17
N TYR A 30 -3.60 -13.12 11.01
CA TYR A 30 -4.23 -13.82 9.89
C TYR A 30 -5.77 -13.69 9.92
N LEU A 31 -6.39 -13.77 11.10
CA LEU A 31 -7.83 -13.58 11.25
C LEU A 31 -8.24 -12.14 10.87
N LEU A 32 -7.51 -11.15 11.31
CA LEU A 32 -7.75 -9.74 10.98
C LEU A 32 -7.55 -9.46 9.49
N TYR A 33 -6.51 -10.05 8.89
CA TYR A 33 -6.33 -10.04 7.44
C TYR A 33 -7.55 -10.61 6.70
N THR A 34 -8.06 -11.75 7.15
CA THR A 34 -9.21 -12.41 6.53
C THR A 34 -10.48 -11.56 6.63
N LEU A 35 -10.70 -10.91 7.78
CA LEU A 35 -11.79 -9.96 7.97
C LEU A 35 -11.63 -8.75 7.05
N GLY A 36 -10.47 -8.11 7.06
CA GLY A 36 -10.19 -6.96 6.20
C GLY A 36 -10.41 -7.30 4.72
N LYS A 37 -9.93 -8.47 4.27
CA LYS A 37 -10.14 -8.95 2.91
C LYS A 37 -11.64 -9.17 2.59
N SER A 38 -12.42 -9.64 3.53
CA SER A 38 -13.87 -9.83 3.34
C SER A 38 -14.58 -8.49 3.13
N PHE A 39 -14.26 -7.47 3.90
CA PHE A 39 -14.81 -6.12 3.72
C PHE A 39 -14.28 -5.46 2.43
N TYR A 40 -13.03 -5.69 2.07
CA TYR A 40 -12.47 -5.21 0.81
C TYR A 40 -13.23 -5.75 -0.41
N ILE A 41 -13.59 -7.03 -0.40
CA ILE A 41 -14.34 -7.68 -1.51
C ILE A 41 -15.74 -7.06 -1.70
N ILE A 42 -16.39 -6.65 -0.62
CA ILE A 42 -17.71 -5.97 -0.70
C ILE A 42 -17.59 -4.45 -0.84
N GLU A 43 -16.39 -3.96 -1.11
CA GLU A 43 -16.07 -2.54 -1.33
C GLU A 43 -16.30 -1.64 -0.10
N ASP A 44 -16.42 -2.20 1.11
CA ASP A 44 -16.39 -1.44 2.36
C ASP A 44 -14.92 -1.19 2.76
N TYR A 45 -14.28 -0.30 2.02
CA TYR A 45 -12.85 -0.01 2.15
C TYR A 45 -12.50 0.63 3.49
N ALA A 46 -13.39 1.41 4.07
CA ALA A 46 -13.16 2.04 5.36
C ALA A 46 -13.05 1.01 6.49
N THR A 47 -13.98 0.05 6.52
CA THR A 47 -13.96 -1.06 7.49
C THR A 47 -12.80 -2.02 7.19
N ALA A 48 -12.52 -2.30 5.92
CA ALA A 48 -11.36 -3.11 5.53
C ALA A 48 -10.05 -2.51 6.05
N ALA A 49 -9.85 -1.19 5.88
CA ALA A 49 -8.67 -0.50 6.38
C ALA A 49 -8.49 -0.65 7.90
N GLN A 50 -9.58 -0.54 8.68
CA GLN A 50 -9.52 -0.70 10.14
C GLN A 50 -9.02 -2.10 10.55
N TYR A 51 -9.53 -3.17 9.90
CA TYR A 51 -9.08 -4.53 10.21
C TYR A 51 -7.64 -4.80 9.79
N PHE A 52 -7.21 -4.29 8.65
CA PHE A 52 -5.81 -4.39 8.23
C PHE A 52 -4.89 -3.62 9.18
N GLU A 53 -5.27 -2.41 9.59
CA GLU A 53 -4.53 -1.61 10.57
C GLU A 53 -4.36 -2.36 11.90
N MET A 54 -5.43 -2.94 12.42
CA MET A 54 -5.38 -3.75 13.64
C MET A 54 -4.42 -4.93 13.50
N GLY A 55 -4.44 -5.61 12.35
CA GLY A 55 -3.55 -6.73 12.07
C GLY A 55 -2.07 -6.31 11.99
N LEU A 56 -1.80 -5.17 11.36
CA LEU A 56 -0.44 -4.63 11.23
C LEU A 56 0.14 -4.08 12.55
N ALA A 57 -0.69 -3.92 13.59
CA ALA A 57 -0.22 -3.55 14.91
C ALA A 57 0.49 -4.71 15.66
N PHE A 58 0.37 -5.95 15.18
CA PHE A 58 1.09 -7.09 15.73
C PHE A 58 2.50 -7.20 15.16
N ASN A 59 3.38 -7.88 15.92
CA ASN A 59 4.75 -8.18 15.48
C ASN A 59 4.75 -9.41 14.57
N LEU A 60 4.37 -9.22 13.29
CA LEU A 60 4.26 -10.27 12.29
C LEU A 60 5.56 -10.43 11.48
N ASP A 61 5.81 -11.63 10.93
CA ASP A 61 6.92 -11.80 9.98
C ASP A 61 6.56 -11.13 8.65
N VAL A 62 7.26 -10.05 8.33
CA VAL A 62 7.07 -9.26 7.10
C VAL A 62 7.30 -10.05 5.80
N ARG A 63 7.86 -11.27 5.89
CA ARG A 63 8.08 -12.17 4.74
C ARG A 63 6.88 -13.09 4.48
N ASP A 64 5.94 -13.16 5.41
CA ASP A 64 4.74 -13.98 5.24
C ASP A 64 3.84 -13.37 4.17
N GLU A 65 3.38 -14.23 3.25
CA GLU A 65 2.56 -13.82 2.12
C GLU A 65 1.29 -13.06 2.56
N PHE A 66 0.63 -13.51 3.62
CA PHE A 66 -0.59 -12.84 4.10
C PHE A 66 -0.30 -11.45 4.68
N VAL A 67 0.90 -11.22 5.25
CA VAL A 67 1.31 -9.92 5.78
C VAL A 67 1.57 -8.94 4.63
N ILE A 68 2.23 -9.40 3.56
CA ILE A 68 2.43 -8.62 2.34
C ILE A 68 1.08 -8.24 1.71
N GLU A 69 0.16 -9.20 1.59
CA GLU A 69 -1.19 -8.97 1.07
C GLU A 69 -2.01 -8.04 1.99
N MET A 70 -1.81 -8.11 3.32
CA MET A 70 -2.47 -7.22 4.28
C MET A 70 -1.98 -5.77 4.12
N VAL A 71 -0.67 -5.54 3.99
CA VAL A 71 -0.09 -4.21 3.72
C VAL A 71 -0.65 -3.63 2.43
N LYS A 72 -0.67 -4.43 1.37
CA LYS A 72 -1.24 -4.06 0.08
C LYS A 72 -2.74 -3.73 0.19
N GLY A 73 -3.50 -4.60 0.85
CA GLY A 73 -4.94 -4.40 1.09
C GLY A 73 -5.21 -3.13 1.88
N TYR A 74 -4.41 -2.85 2.90
CA TYR A 74 -4.50 -1.64 3.71
C TYR A 74 -4.29 -0.38 2.85
N GLY A 75 -3.18 -0.31 2.12
CA GLY A 75 -2.87 0.84 1.26
C GLY A 75 -3.95 1.08 0.20
N LEU A 76 -4.43 0.02 -0.47
CA LEU A 76 -5.51 0.12 -1.44
C LEU A 76 -6.85 0.53 -0.80
N SER A 77 -7.14 0.05 0.41
CA SER A 77 -8.35 0.45 1.15
C SER A 77 -8.33 1.93 1.50
N LEU A 78 -7.19 2.45 1.97
CA LEU A 78 -7.01 3.88 2.24
C LEU A 78 -7.22 4.73 0.98
N LEU A 79 -6.66 4.31 -0.16
CA LEU A 79 -6.79 5.02 -1.43
C LEU A 79 -8.23 5.03 -1.94
N ASN A 80 -8.97 3.92 -1.76
CA ASN A 80 -10.35 3.79 -2.25
C ASN A 80 -11.40 4.38 -1.29
N SER A 81 -11.06 4.61 -0.01
CA SER A 81 -11.97 5.15 1.01
C SER A 81 -11.84 6.64 1.28
N ASP A 82 -11.15 7.40 0.44
CA ASP A 82 -10.80 8.82 0.70
C ASP A 82 -9.97 9.06 1.98
N GLN A 83 -9.52 8.00 2.64
CA GLN A 83 -8.65 8.03 3.83
C GLN A 83 -7.15 8.04 3.48
N GLY A 84 -6.80 8.15 2.22
CA GLY A 84 -5.41 8.18 1.74
C GLY A 84 -4.53 9.28 2.35
N ARG A 85 -5.15 10.19 3.11
CA ARG A 85 -4.42 11.23 3.85
C ARG A 85 -3.90 10.77 5.21
N GLU A 86 -4.33 9.62 5.69
CA GLU A 86 -4.05 9.12 7.04
C GLU A 86 -3.03 7.98 7.05
N GLY A 87 -2.18 7.86 6.05
CA GLY A 87 -1.19 6.79 5.90
C GLY A 87 -0.17 6.61 7.04
N ILE A 88 -0.49 7.11 8.24
CA ILE A 88 0.38 7.10 9.43
C ILE A 88 0.83 5.70 9.81
N VAL A 89 -0.04 4.69 9.69
CA VAL A 89 0.32 3.31 10.03
C VAL A 89 1.31 2.73 9.01
N LEU A 90 1.16 3.06 7.72
CA LEU A 90 2.15 2.66 6.71
C LEU A 90 3.50 3.34 6.97
N GLU A 91 3.52 4.59 7.42
CA GLU A 91 4.75 5.27 7.82
C GLU A 91 5.40 4.58 9.03
N ALA A 92 4.62 4.13 10.00
CA ALA A 92 5.12 3.45 11.20
C ALA A 92 5.80 2.10 10.90
N VAL A 93 5.34 1.39 9.86
CA VAL A 93 5.92 0.09 9.44
C VAL A 93 6.87 0.22 8.23
N TYR A 94 7.21 1.44 7.84
CA TYR A 94 7.97 1.71 6.62
C TYR A 94 9.31 0.96 6.56
N ASP A 95 10.05 0.95 7.65
CA ASP A 95 11.38 0.33 7.69
C ASP A 95 11.30 -1.18 7.47
N ASP A 96 10.24 -1.83 7.94
CA ASP A 96 10.03 -3.27 7.81
C ASP A 96 9.63 -3.68 6.38
N PHE A 97 8.80 -2.85 5.71
CA PHE A 97 8.21 -3.17 4.41
C PHE A 97 8.88 -2.49 3.22
N SER A 98 9.74 -1.52 3.43
CA SER A 98 10.39 -0.77 2.33
C SER A 98 11.30 -1.62 1.42
N ALA A 99 11.56 -2.88 1.79
CA ALA A 99 12.21 -3.87 0.93
C ALA A 99 11.34 -4.30 -0.26
N TYR A 100 10.03 -4.08 -0.22
CA TYR A 100 9.08 -4.46 -1.26
C TYR A 100 8.70 -3.27 -2.15
N ALA A 101 8.68 -3.48 -3.45
CA ALA A 101 8.29 -2.45 -4.42
C ALA A 101 6.85 -1.97 -4.22
N ASP A 102 5.95 -2.91 -3.94
CA ASP A 102 4.53 -2.63 -3.69
C ASP A 102 4.33 -1.62 -2.59
N PHE A 103 5.05 -1.79 -1.48
CA PHE A 103 4.96 -0.88 -0.35
C PHE A 103 5.45 0.53 -0.71
N CYS A 104 6.60 0.64 -1.35
CA CYS A 104 7.10 1.92 -1.83
C CYS A 104 6.14 2.56 -2.84
N MET A 105 5.56 1.79 -3.75
CA MET A 105 4.55 2.29 -4.69
C MET A 105 3.30 2.79 -3.96
N LEU A 106 2.77 2.04 -2.98
CA LEU A 106 1.61 2.45 -2.18
C LEU A 106 1.88 3.73 -1.39
N MET A 107 3.05 3.85 -0.76
CA MET A 107 3.47 5.09 -0.10
C MET A 107 3.53 6.25 -1.09
N GLY A 108 4.08 6.01 -2.28
CA GLY A 108 4.10 7.02 -3.36
C GLY A 108 2.69 7.46 -3.76
N LEU A 109 1.73 6.53 -3.86
CA LEU A 109 0.33 6.86 -4.18
C LEU A 109 -0.33 7.67 -3.06
N ILE A 110 -0.08 7.33 -1.79
CA ILE A 110 -0.58 8.11 -0.64
C ILE A 110 -0.03 9.54 -0.67
N TYR A 111 1.28 9.71 -0.87
CA TYR A 111 1.87 11.04 -1.02
C TYR A 111 1.31 11.79 -2.23
N PHE A 112 1.00 11.10 -3.33
CA PHE A 112 0.35 11.67 -4.49
C PHE A 112 -1.03 12.26 -4.14
N GLU A 113 -1.88 11.50 -3.44
CA GLU A 113 -3.19 11.95 -2.95
C GLU A 113 -3.06 13.17 -2.01
N GLN A 114 -2.05 13.17 -1.16
CA GLN A 114 -1.71 14.31 -0.29
C GLN A 114 -1.11 15.50 -1.05
N LYS A 115 -0.92 15.40 -2.37
CA LYS A 115 -0.25 16.39 -3.23
C LYS A 115 1.21 16.66 -2.88
N GLN A 116 1.84 15.74 -2.19
CA GLN A 116 3.27 15.75 -1.83
C GLN A 116 4.08 15.09 -2.95
N TYR A 117 4.08 15.69 -4.13
CA TYR A 117 4.57 15.07 -5.37
C TYR A 117 6.07 14.74 -5.34
N GLU A 118 6.90 15.51 -4.64
CA GLU A 118 8.34 15.19 -4.52
C GLU A 118 8.56 13.92 -3.70
N GLN A 119 7.89 13.77 -2.57
CA GLN A 119 7.93 12.57 -1.75
C GLN A 119 7.39 11.36 -2.52
N ALA A 120 6.29 11.55 -3.25
CA ALA A 120 5.74 10.50 -4.10
C ALA A 120 6.75 10.00 -5.14
N VAL A 121 7.45 10.90 -5.84
CA VAL A 121 8.48 10.53 -6.83
C VAL A 121 9.64 9.78 -6.19
N ILE A 122 10.06 10.17 -4.98
CA ILE A 122 11.13 9.46 -4.24
C ILE A 122 10.71 8.02 -3.96
N GLU A 123 9.48 7.81 -3.49
CA GLU A 123 8.97 6.45 -3.20
C GLU A 123 8.82 5.61 -4.48
N PHE A 124 8.29 6.18 -5.56
CA PHE A 124 8.22 5.49 -6.85
C PHE A 124 9.62 5.13 -7.39
N ALA A 125 10.60 5.99 -7.21
CA ALA A 125 11.98 5.68 -7.58
C ALA A 125 12.58 4.56 -6.73
N LYS A 126 12.30 4.52 -5.43
CA LYS A 126 12.70 3.41 -4.56
C LYS A 126 12.05 2.09 -4.98
N ALA A 127 10.78 2.10 -5.40
CA ALA A 127 10.08 0.91 -5.89
C ALA A 127 10.78 0.28 -7.11
N THR A 128 11.33 1.11 -8.00
CA THR A 128 12.02 0.65 -9.22
C THR A 128 13.47 0.18 -9.02
N ASN A 129 13.97 0.16 -7.80
CA ASN A 129 15.36 -0.18 -7.50
C ASN A 129 15.54 -1.67 -7.19
N GLU A 130 15.33 -2.54 -8.20
CA GLU A 130 15.53 -4.00 -8.12
C GLU A 130 14.82 -4.70 -6.95
N LYS A 131 13.68 -4.18 -6.55
CA LYS A 131 12.88 -4.75 -5.46
C LYS A 131 11.93 -5.84 -5.98
N PRO A 132 11.64 -6.86 -5.15
CA PRO A 132 10.57 -7.81 -5.46
C PRO A 132 9.22 -7.10 -5.50
N ASP A 133 8.33 -7.59 -6.37
CA ASP A 133 6.95 -7.08 -6.51
C ASP A 133 5.93 -8.23 -6.39
N ALA A 134 4.85 -8.00 -5.64
CA ALA A 134 3.65 -8.82 -5.63
C ALA A 134 2.56 -8.23 -6.54
N ILE A 135 2.55 -6.89 -6.70
CA ILE A 135 1.73 -6.20 -7.70
C ILE A 135 2.58 -6.10 -8.97
N GLU A 136 2.17 -6.78 -10.03
CA GLU A 136 2.89 -6.76 -11.31
C GLU A 136 3.14 -5.32 -11.78
N GLY A 137 4.40 -5.01 -12.01
CA GLY A 137 4.85 -3.70 -12.50
C GLY A 137 5.09 -2.65 -11.43
N SER A 138 4.84 -2.95 -10.14
CA SER A 138 5.13 -2.00 -9.06
C SER A 138 6.62 -1.65 -8.98
N ASN A 139 7.50 -2.60 -9.32
CA ASN A 139 8.95 -2.38 -9.40
C ASN A 139 9.44 -1.83 -10.76
N SER A 140 8.55 -1.47 -11.66
CA SER A 140 8.91 -1.05 -13.02
C SER A 140 7.91 -0.04 -13.60
N TYR A 141 7.08 -0.47 -14.55
CA TYR A 141 6.27 0.42 -15.37
C TYR A 141 5.19 1.19 -14.60
N LEU A 142 4.55 0.58 -13.57
CA LEU A 142 3.53 1.30 -12.78
C LEU A 142 4.12 2.45 -11.98
N SER A 143 5.20 2.20 -11.23
CA SER A 143 5.87 3.26 -10.46
C SER A 143 6.45 4.35 -11.36
N CYS A 144 6.99 4.00 -12.53
CA CYS A 144 7.41 4.99 -13.52
C CYS A 144 6.23 5.83 -14.03
N TYR A 145 5.10 5.20 -14.32
CA TYR A 145 3.91 5.91 -14.79
C TYR A 145 3.41 6.93 -13.75
N TYR A 146 3.27 6.53 -12.49
CA TYR A 146 2.84 7.42 -11.42
C TYR A 146 3.86 8.53 -11.11
N ALA A 147 5.16 8.24 -11.20
CA ALA A 147 6.20 9.26 -11.10
C ALA A 147 6.07 10.31 -12.22
N GLY A 148 5.78 9.87 -13.43
CA GLY A 148 5.47 10.75 -14.57
C GLY A 148 4.28 11.65 -14.28
N GLN A 149 3.20 11.11 -13.73
CA GLN A 149 2.02 11.90 -13.34
C GLN A 149 2.34 12.94 -12.26
N CYS A 150 3.20 12.61 -11.28
CA CYS A 150 3.68 13.58 -10.31
C CYS A 150 4.38 14.77 -10.99
N ARG A 151 5.27 14.50 -11.96
CA ARG A 151 6.00 15.54 -12.68
C ARG A 151 5.09 16.39 -13.57
N GLU A 152 4.05 15.80 -14.18
CA GLU A 152 3.00 16.58 -14.87
C GLU A 152 2.28 17.53 -13.90
N LYS A 153 1.89 17.07 -12.70
CA LYS A 153 1.24 17.91 -11.68
C LYS A 153 2.13 19.07 -11.22
N GLN A 154 3.44 18.90 -11.29
CA GLN A 154 4.45 19.93 -10.98
C GLN A 154 4.82 20.80 -12.19
N HIS A 155 4.20 20.59 -13.35
CA HIS A 155 4.53 21.25 -14.63
C HIS A 155 5.96 20.98 -15.12
N ARG A 156 6.57 19.87 -14.70
CA ARG A 156 7.93 19.44 -15.10
C ARG A 156 7.82 18.45 -16.26
N MET A 157 7.40 18.95 -17.43
CA MET A 157 6.99 18.12 -18.57
C MET A 157 8.11 17.26 -19.14
N ASP A 158 9.35 17.76 -19.20
CA ASP A 158 10.47 16.97 -19.72
C ASP A 158 10.79 15.76 -18.85
N GLU A 159 10.75 15.92 -17.53
CA GLU A 159 10.92 14.82 -16.58
C GLU A 159 9.73 13.83 -16.63
N ALA A 160 8.51 14.34 -16.79
CA ALA A 160 7.34 13.49 -16.99
C ALA A 160 7.51 12.59 -18.20
N LYS A 161 7.97 13.14 -19.33
CA LYS A 161 8.27 12.38 -20.56
C LYS A 161 9.33 11.30 -20.33
N GLU A 162 10.38 11.59 -19.55
CA GLU A 162 11.40 10.59 -19.21
C GLU A 162 10.82 9.42 -18.43
N PHE A 163 10.00 9.70 -17.41
CA PHE A 163 9.34 8.65 -16.64
C PHE A 163 8.37 7.83 -17.49
N TYR A 164 7.56 8.43 -18.35
CA TYR A 164 6.67 7.70 -19.24
C TYR A 164 7.42 6.84 -20.25
N ARG A 165 8.58 7.29 -20.76
CA ARG A 165 9.44 6.43 -21.61
C ARG A 165 9.99 5.23 -20.83
N LYS A 166 10.36 5.41 -19.55
CA LYS A 166 10.80 4.31 -18.66
C LYS A 166 9.69 3.31 -18.38
N ALA A 167 8.43 3.74 -18.40
CA ALA A 167 7.28 2.83 -18.30
C ALA A 167 7.09 1.94 -19.56
N GLY A 168 7.84 2.18 -20.63
CA GLY A 168 7.99 1.29 -21.76
C GLY A 168 6.69 1.00 -22.52
N HIS A 169 6.26 -0.26 -22.50
CA HIS A 169 5.09 -0.70 -23.25
C HIS A 169 3.74 -0.47 -22.54
N TYR A 170 3.76 0.14 -21.37
CA TYR A 170 2.54 0.43 -20.62
C TYR A 170 1.67 1.46 -21.34
N GLU A 171 0.50 1.01 -21.83
CA GLU A 171 -0.34 1.80 -22.72
C GLU A 171 -0.74 3.18 -22.16
N PRO A 172 -1.16 3.31 -20.87
CA PRO A 172 -1.47 4.63 -20.30
C PRO A 172 -0.29 5.60 -20.34
N ALA A 173 0.94 5.13 -20.25
CA ALA A 173 2.12 5.99 -20.33
C ALA A 173 2.37 6.48 -21.77
N LYS A 174 2.13 5.63 -22.78
CA LYS A 174 2.23 6.02 -24.19
C LYS A 174 1.20 7.09 -24.55
N GLU A 175 -0.05 6.90 -24.15
CA GLU A 175 -1.12 7.90 -24.34
C GLU A 175 -0.77 9.25 -23.73
N ARG A 176 -0.13 9.23 -22.54
CA ARG A 176 0.35 10.48 -21.91
C ARG A 176 1.48 11.11 -22.69
N LEU A 177 2.46 10.34 -23.17
CA LEU A 177 3.54 10.84 -24.01
C LEU A 177 3.02 11.53 -25.27
N GLU A 178 2.05 10.92 -25.96
CA GLU A 178 1.43 11.50 -27.15
C GLU A 178 0.72 12.82 -26.85
N ARG A 179 0.07 12.91 -25.69
CA ARG A 179 -0.69 14.10 -25.28
C ARG A 179 0.22 15.29 -24.92
N ILE A 180 1.35 15.03 -24.29
CA ILE A 180 2.28 16.09 -23.84
C ILE A 180 3.43 16.36 -24.83
N GLY A 181 3.42 15.62 -25.93
CA GLY A 181 4.15 15.78 -27.21
C GLY A 181 5.53 16.20 -27.19
#